data_d2d0a845039a6d1c594b0f42235909b9
#
_entry.id   d2d0a845039a6d1c594b0f42235909b9
#
_cell.length_a   1.000
_cell.length_b   1.000
_cell.length_c   1.000
_cell.angle_alpha   90.00
_cell.angle_beta   90.00
_cell.angle_gamma   90.00
#
_symmetry.space_group_name_H-M   'P 1'
#
loop_
_entity.id
_entity.type
_entity.pdbx_description
1 polymer ?
#
loop_
_entity_poly.entity_id
_entity_poly.type
_entity_poly.pdbx_seq_one_letter_code
_entity_poly.pdbx_strand_id
1 'polypeptide(L)'
;MSGAAAFVPETHELTELAEAARRCRGCALYRDATQTVFGSGRSSARMMLIGEQPGDREDRAGAPFVGPAGRVLDKALAAAEIDRSELYLTNAVKHFKFTTNERGKRRIHKTPSRTEVEACRPWVLAELDTVAPEAIVLLGATAAKSLLGNDFRLTRHRGEILHVTGLVPDADPALIATIHPSAVLRGPSDTRQEAFDGLVADLRAAYATTRTVSSAGSAGSGTFMPAERPVRR
;
A
#
# COMPACT_ATOMS: atom_id res chain seq x y z
N MET A 1 -17.82 16.60 2.22
CA MET A 1 -18.00 15.23 1.71
C MET A 1 -17.64 14.28 2.84
N SER A 2 -18.48 13.30 3.14
CA SER A 2 -18.35 12.42 4.32
C SER A 2 -17.23 11.37 4.25
N GLY A 3 -16.44 11.33 3.18
CA GLY A 3 -15.41 10.33 2.97
C GLY A 3 -15.94 8.90 2.79
N ALA A 4 -15.04 7.93 2.71
CA ALA A 4 -15.40 6.52 2.52
C ALA A 4 -15.82 5.80 3.81
N ALA A 5 -15.63 6.40 4.99
CA ALA A 5 -15.91 5.74 6.28
C ALA A 5 -17.35 5.18 6.38
N ALA A 6 -18.34 5.92 5.85
CA ALA A 6 -19.73 5.45 5.85
C ALA A 6 -20.03 4.25 4.91
N PHE A 7 -19.08 3.86 4.09
CA PHE A 7 -19.19 2.74 3.13
C PHE A 7 -18.39 1.51 3.55
N VAL A 8 -17.46 1.64 4.49
CA VAL A 8 -16.63 0.53 4.99
C VAL A 8 -17.48 -0.25 6.01
N PRO A 9 -17.78 -1.53 5.75
CA PRO A 9 -18.50 -2.36 6.72
C PRO A 9 -17.56 -2.80 7.86
N GLU A 10 -18.12 -3.18 8.97
CA GLU A 10 -17.42 -3.82 10.10
C GLU A 10 -17.20 -5.30 9.78
N THR A 11 -16.13 -5.61 9.06
CA THR A 11 -15.76 -6.97 8.66
C THR A 11 -14.25 -7.09 8.47
N HIS A 12 -13.71 -8.29 8.67
CA HIS A 12 -12.33 -8.65 8.33
C HIS A 12 -12.25 -9.58 7.10
N GLU A 13 -13.31 -9.60 6.26
CA GLU A 13 -13.35 -10.38 5.03
C GLU A 13 -13.06 -9.50 3.81
N LEU A 14 -11.93 -9.72 3.14
CA LEU A 14 -11.52 -8.92 1.95
C LEU A 14 -12.58 -8.94 0.84
N THR A 15 -13.30 -10.05 0.67
CA THR A 15 -14.38 -10.19 -0.32
C THR A 15 -15.56 -9.28 -0.01
N GLU A 16 -15.96 -9.16 1.25
CA GLU A 16 -17.03 -8.27 1.70
C GLU A 16 -16.62 -6.80 1.58
N LEU A 17 -15.37 -6.48 1.97
CA LEU A 17 -14.81 -5.15 1.78
C LEU A 17 -14.79 -4.74 0.31
N ALA A 18 -14.34 -5.64 -0.59
CA ALA A 18 -14.29 -5.39 -2.02
C ALA A 18 -15.70 -5.17 -2.61
N GLU A 19 -16.69 -5.95 -2.19
CA GLU A 19 -18.09 -5.80 -2.64
C GLU A 19 -18.70 -4.47 -2.16
N ALA A 20 -18.44 -4.09 -0.90
CA ALA A 20 -18.88 -2.81 -0.37
C ALA A 20 -18.20 -1.63 -1.08
N ALA A 21 -16.90 -1.75 -1.40
CA ALA A 21 -16.13 -0.72 -2.09
C ALA A 21 -16.68 -0.40 -3.50
N ARG A 22 -17.29 -1.37 -4.19
CA ARG A 22 -17.94 -1.14 -5.50
C ARG A 22 -19.08 -0.10 -5.42
N ARG A 23 -19.68 0.06 -4.27
CA ARG A 23 -20.77 1.03 -4.02
C ARG A 23 -20.28 2.34 -3.40
N CYS A 24 -18.96 2.49 -3.19
CA CYS A 24 -18.39 3.66 -2.55
C CYS A 24 -18.61 4.95 -3.36
N ARG A 25 -19.14 5.97 -2.70
CA ARG A 25 -19.33 7.33 -3.22
C ARG A 25 -18.74 8.39 -2.28
N GLY A 26 -17.71 8.01 -1.52
CA GLY A 26 -17.07 8.86 -0.53
C GLY A 26 -16.32 10.07 -1.09
N CYS A 27 -15.96 10.07 -2.39
CA CYS A 27 -15.38 11.21 -3.11
C CYS A 27 -15.93 11.26 -4.54
N ALA A 28 -15.69 12.34 -5.28
CA ALA A 28 -16.26 12.53 -6.62
C ALA A 28 -15.67 11.61 -7.71
N LEU A 29 -14.54 10.95 -7.46
CA LEU A 29 -13.82 10.16 -8.47
C LEU A 29 -14.63 8.98 -9.02
N TYR A 30 -15.57 8.43 -8.25
CA TYR A 30 -16.44 7.33 -8.70
C TYR A 30 -17.29 7.69 -9.94
N ARG A 31 -17.51 8.99 -10.20
CA ARG A 31 -18.39 9.45 -11.31
C ARG A 31 -17.78 9.22 -12.66
N ASP A 32 -16.46 9.38 -12.77
CA ASP A 32 -15.73 9.33 -14.02
C ASP A 32 -14.98 8.01 -14.21
N ALA A 33 -14.62 7.33 -13.12
CA ALA A 33 -13.97 6.03 -13.15
C ALA A 33 -14.90 4.95 -13.72
N THR A 34 -14.33 3.96 -14.40
CA THR A 34 -15.10 2.83 -14.95
C THR A 34 -15.63 1.95 -13.81
N GLN A 35 -14.83 1.76 -12.77
CA GLN A 35 -15.15 0.95 -11.61
C GLN A 35 -14.22 1.25 -10.43
N THR A 36 -14.56 0.72 -9.27
CA THR A 36 -13.66 0.63 -8.13
C THR A 36 -12.57 -0.42 -8.40
N VAL A 37 -11.32 -0.09 -8.14
CA VAL A 37 -10.20 -1.04 -8.13
C VAL A 37 -9.77 -1.25 -6.69
N PHE A 38 -10.25 -2.34 -6.10
CA PHE A 38 -9.90 -2.76 -4.75
C PHE A 38 -8.55 -3.47 -4.73
N GLY A 39 -8.04 -3.78 -3.53
CA GLY A 39 -6.81 -4.55 -3.40
C GLY A 39 -6.96 -5.99 -3.89
N SER A 40 -5.83 -6.64 -4.15
CA SER A 40 -5.74 -8.01 -4.63
C SER A 40 -4.55 -8.73 -4.00
N GLY A 41 -4.74 -9.96 -3.58
CA GLY A 41 -3.74 -10.80 -2.96
C GLY A 41 -4.33 -11.65 -1.83
N ARG A 42 -3.45 -12.30 -1.06
CA ARG A 42 -3.87 -13.15 0.06
C ARG A 42 -4.20 -12.30 1.28
N SER A 43 -5.23 -12.66 2.03
CA SER A 43 -5.50 -12.07 3.35
C SER A 43 -4.39 -12.35 4.36
N SER A 44 -3.62 -13.42 4.17
CA SER A 44 -2.46 -13.81 4.99
C SER A 44 -1.13 -13.28 4.44
N ALA A 45 -1.14 -12.27 3.56
CA ALA A 45 0.07 -11.72 2.98
C ALA A 45 0.90 -11.01 4.06
N ARG A 46 2.16 -11.42 4.22
CA ARG A 46 3.08 -10.80 5.19
C ARG A 46 3.62 -9.44 4.72
N MET A 47 3.54 -9.16 3.41
CA MET A 47 3.96 -7.88 2.85
C MET A 47 2.86 -7.29 1.97
N MET A 48 2.54 -6.01 2.20
CA MET A 48 1.54 -5.24 1.48
C MET A 48 2.19 -4.09 0.71
N LEU A 49 1.84 -3.94 -0.56
CA LEU A 49 2.31 -2.86 -1.42
C LEU A 49 1.17 -1.89 -1.70
N ILE A 50 1.39 -0.61 -1.45
CA ILE A 50 0.38 0.44 -1.60
C ILE A 50 0.85 1.47 -2.63
N GLY A 51 0.15 1.57 -3.76
CA GLY A 51 0.36 2.59 -4.78
C GLY A 51 -0.47 3.85 -4.57
N GLU A 52 -0.44 4.75 -5.57
CA GLU A 52 -1.18 6.02 -5.53
C GLU A 52 -2.68 5.80 -5.83
N GLN A 53 -2.98 5.36 -7.04
CA GLN A 53 -4.33 5.12 -7.58
C GLN A 53 -4.25 4.18 -8.78
N PRO A 54 -5.39 3.60 -9.22
CA PRO A 54 -5.44 2.84 -10.47
C PRO A 54 -5.01 3.68 -11.67
N GLY A 55 -4.38 3.05 -12.66
CA GLY A 55 -4.20 3.62 -13.99
C GLY A 55 -5.37 3.25 -14.93
N ASP A 56 -5.29 3.64 -16.22
CA ASP A 56 -6.32 3.36 -17.22
C ASP A 56 -6.57 1.85 -17.43
N ARG A 57 -5.52 1.04 -17.39
CA ARG A 57 -5.66 -0.43 -17.53
C ARG A 57 -6.26 -1.07 -16.29
N GLU A 58 -5.83 -0.63 -15.13
CA GLU A 58 -6.35 -1.10 -13.84
C GLU A 58 -7.85 -0.75 -13.70
N ASP A 59 -8.23 0.48 -14.05
CA ASP A 59 -9.61 0.94 -14.01
C ASP A 59 -10.55 0.13 -14.93
N ARG A 60 -10.04 -0.32 -16.08
CA ARG A 60 -10.78 -1.21 -17.00
C ARG A 60 -10.83 -2.65 -16.54
N ALA A 61 -9.71 -3.15 -15.98
CA ALA A 61 -9.59 -4.54 -15.57
C ALA A 61 -10.16 -4.83 -14.17
N GLY A 62 -10.32 -3.80 -13.33
CA GLY A 62 -10.77 -3.96 -11.93
C GLY A 62 -9.70 -4.55 -11.01
N ALA A 63 -8.42 -4.58 -11.41
CA ALA A 63 -7.33 -5.16 -10.64
C ALA A 63 -6.13 -4.20 -10.55
N PRO A 64 -5.44 -4.11 -9.39
CA PRO A 64 -4.30 -3.21 -9.21
C PRO A 64 -3.04 -3.74 -9.91
N PHE A 65 -2.20 -2.83 -10.40
CA PHE A 65 -0.89 -3.12 -10.99
C PHE A 65 -0.90 -4.12 -12.16
N VAL A 66 -1.87 -4.02 -13.07
CA VAL A 66 -1.95 -4.81 -14.32
C VAL A 66 -1.47 -4.04 -15.56
N GLY A 67 -1.20 -2.75 -15.43
CA GLY A 67 -0.75 -1.86 -16.49
C GLY A 67 0.79 -1.78 -16.61
N PRO A 68 1.29 -0.73 -17.30
CA PRO A 68 2.74 -0.55 -17.51
C PRO A 68 3.56 -0.45 -16.23
N ALA A 69 3.06 0.25 -15.20
CA ALA A 69 3.71 0.35 -13.90
C ALA A 69 3.77 -1.01 -13.18
N GLY A 70 2.69 -1.81 -13.30
CA GLY A 70 2.64 -3.17 -12.78
C GLY A 70 3.71 -4.08 -13.41
N ARG A 71 3.92 -3.99 -14.72
CA ARG A 71 5.00 -4.76 -15.37
C ARG A 71 6.41 -4.39 -14.89
N VAL A 72 6.64 -3.12 -14.53
CA VAL A 72 7.92 -2.73 -13.89
C VAL A 72 8.00 -3.30 -12.50
N LEU A 73 6.91 -3.24 -11.74
CA LEU A 73 6.83 -3.85 -10.41
C LEU A 73 7.10 -5.35 -10.46
N ASP A 74 6.49 -6.08 -11.41
CA ASP A 74 6.70 -7.52 -11.60
C ASP A 74 8.17 -7.85 -11.84
N LYS A 75 8.85 -7.07 -12.70
CA LYS A 75 10.29 -7.22 -12.95
C LYS A 75 11.11 -6.94 -11.70
N ALA A 76 10.75 -5.91 -10.92
CA ALA A 76 11.47 -5.56 -9.70
C ALA A 76 11.27 -6.63 -8.61
N LEU A 77 10.06 -7.18 -8.46
CA LEU A 77 9.77 -8.29 -7.56
C LEU A 77 10.56 -9.55 -7.94
N ALA A 78 10.57 -9.91 -9.23
CA ALA A 78 11.36 -11.04 -9.73
C ALA A 78 12.86 -10.84 -9.48
N ALA A 79 13.41 -9.64 -9.73
CA ALA A 79 14.78 -9.30 -9.43
C ALA A 79 15.09 -9.28 -7.93
N ALA A 80 14.11 -8.99 -7.10
CA ALA A 80 14.20 -9.06 -5.63
C ALA A 80 14.00 -10.49 -5.08
N GLU A 81 13.67 -11.48 -5.94
CA GLU A 81 13.34 -12.85 -5.55
C GLU A 81 12.09 -12.93 -4.64
N ILE A 82 11.09 -12.09 -4.92
CA ILE A 82 9.82 -12.02 -4.19
C ILE A 82 8.70 -12.54 -5.08
N ASP A 83 7.97 -13.55 -4.62
CA ASP A 83 6.80 -14.07 -5.32
C ASP A 83 5.63 -13.09 -5.17
N ARG A 84 5.18 -12.53 -6.30
CA ARG A 84 4.01 -11.65 -6.34
C ARG A 84 2.75 -12.28 -5.75
N SER A 85 2.58 -13.59 -5.88
CA SER A 85 1.40 -14.31 -5.39
C SER A 85 1.28 -14.36 -3.86
N GLU A 86 2.37 -14.09 -3.15
CA GLU A 86 2.41 -14.02 -1.68
C GLU A 86 2.12 -12.63 -1.12
N LEU A 87 1.95 -11.63 -2.00
CA LEU A 87 1.76 -10.24 -1.63
C LEU A 87 0.28 -9.83 -1.65
N TYR A 88 -0.02 -8.75 -0.94
CA TYR A 88 -1.24 -7.99 -1.13
C TYR A 88 -0.92 -6.63 -1.78
N LEU A 89 -1.58 -6.33 -2.88
CA LEU A 89 -1.36 -5.11 -3.66
C LEU A 89 -2.60 -4.25 -3.66
N THR A 90 -2.45 -2.97 -3.36
CA THR A 90 -3.55 -2.01 -3.38
C THR A 90 -3.07 -0.59 -3.71
N ASN A 91 -3.97 0.37 -3.67
CA ASN A 91 -3.69 1.79 -3.86
C ASN A 91 -4.32 2.63 -2.76
N ALA A 92 -3.74 3.80 -2.46
CA ALA A 92 -4.27 4.79 -1.53
C ALA A 92 -5.66 5.29 -1.97
N VAL A 93 -5.91 5.38 -3.28
CA VAL A 93 -7.20 5.77 -3.86
C VAL A 93 -7.73 4.63 -4.73
N LYS A 94 -9.03 4.32 -4.59
CA LYS A 94 -9.66 3.15 -5.26
C LYS A 94 -10.26 3.46 -6.63
N HIS A 95 -10.31 4.72 -7.04
CA HIS A 95 -10.86 5.14 -8.33
C HIS A 95 -9.82 5.91 -9.15
N PHE A 96 -9.83 5.71 -10.46
CA PHE A 96 -8.90 6.38 -11.38
C PHE A 96 -9.28 7.84 -11.58
N LYS A 97 -8.37 8.76 -11.24
CA LYS A 97 -8.47 10.17 -11.56
C LYS A 97 -7.79 10.48 -12.88
N PHE A 98 -8.53 11.02 -13.82
CA PHE A 98 -8.01 11.39 -15.15
C PHE A 98 -8.66 12.63 -15.72
N THR A 99 -8.08 13.16 -16.79
CA THR A 99 -8.72 14.07 -17.72
C THR A 99 -8.69 13.45 -19.13
N THR A 100 -9.61 13.85 -19.98
CA THR A 100 -9.57 13.46 -21.39
C THR A 100 -8.75 14.47 -22.19
N ASN A 101 -8.05 14.02 -23.24
CA ASN A 101 -7.43 14.93 -24.18
C ASN A 101 -8.50 15.68 -25.03
N GLU A 102 -8.11 16.73 -25.75
CA GLU A 102 -9.01 17.58 -26.58
C GLU A 102 -9.88 16.78 -27.57
N ARG A 103 -9.42 15.60 -28.00
CA ARG A 103 -10.18 14.70 -28.88
C ARG A 103 -11.07 13.71 -28.12
N GLY A 104 -11.14 13.78 -26.79
CA GLY A 104 -11.97 12.90 -25.94
C GLY A 104 -11.58 11.42 -25.94
N LYS A 105 -10.52 11.00 -26.67
CA LYS A 105 -10.20 9.60 -26.93
C LYS A 105 -9.21 8.97 -25.94
N ARG A 106 -8.40 9.79 -25.24
CA ARG A 106 -7.37 9.28 -24.33
C ARG A 106 -7.54 9.83 -22.93
N ARG A 107 -7.64 8.96 -21.96
CA ARG A 107 -7.63 9.31 -20.54
C ARG A 107 -6.19 9.56 -20.08
N ILE A 108 -5.94 10.74 -19.54
CA ILE A 108 -4.64 11.20 -19.04
C ILE A 108 -4.68 11.21 -17.52
N HIS A 109 -3.82 10.42 -16.90
CA HIS A 109 -3.66 10.33 -15.46
C HIS A 109 -3.48 11.73 -14.83
N LYS A 110 -4.20 11.97 -13.72
CA LYS A 110 -4.05 13.14 -12.85
C LYS A 110 -3.85 12.67 -11.43
N THR A 111 -2.89 13.25 -10.74
CA THR A 111 -2.64 12.94 -9.32
C THR A 111 -3.88 13.27 -8.48
N PRO A 112 -4.33 12.37 -7.59
CA PRO A 112 -5.39 12.65 -6.65
C PRO A 112 -5.05 13.84 -5.77
N SER A 113 -6.04 14.68 -5.47
CA SER A 113 -5.89 15.74 -4.49
C SER A 113 -5.78 15.15 -3.07
N ARG A 114 -5.23 15.92 -2.16
CA ARG A 114 -5.17 15.56 -0.73
C ARG A 114 -6.54 15.14 -0.19
N THR A 115 -7.57 15.91 -0.49
CA THR A 115 -8.94 15.65 -0.04
C THR A 115 -9.48 14.31 -0.56
N GLU A 116 -9.15 13.93 -1.80
CA GLU A 116 -9.55 12.64 -2.39
C GLU A 116 -8.81 11.46 -1.74
N VAL A 117 -7.51 11.64 -1.45
CA VAL A 117 -6.72 10.64 -0.70
C VAL A 117 -7.26 10.45 0.70
N GLU A 118 -7.50 11.54 1.44
CA GLU A 118 -8.07 11.52 2.79
C GLU A 118 -9.47 10.88 2.80
N ALA A 119 -10.31 11.21 1.82
CA ALA A 119 -11.64 10.63 1.70
C ALA A 119 -11.61 9.12 1.42
N CYS A 120 -10.58 8.61 0.72
CA CYS A 120 -10.42 7.19 0.38
C CYS A 120 -9.67 6.37 1.44
N ARG A 121 -8.95 7.05 2.35
CA ARG A 121 -8.09 6.43 3.38
C ARG A 121 -8.78 5.34 4.21
N PRO A 122 -10.08 5.43 4.59
CA PRO A 122 -10.75 4.37 5.35
C PRO A 122 -10.66 2.99 4.70
N TRP A 123 -10.67 2.89 3.36
CA TRP A 123 -10.50 1.61 2.66
C TRP A 123 -9.12 0.99 2.88
N VAL A 124 -8.06 1.82 2.80
CA VAL A 124 -6.68 1.32 3.03
C VAL A 124 -6.51 0.85 4.47
N LEU A 125 -7.10 1.57 5.43
CA LEU A 125 -7.05 1.17 6.83
C LEU A 125 -7.79 -0.15 7.08
N ALA A 126 -8.96 -0.36 6.45
CA ALA A 126 -9.68 -1.63 6.53
C ALA A 126 -8.90 -2.79 5.90
N GLU A 127 -8.23 -2.56 4.77
CA GLU A 127 -7.35 -3.56 4.16
C GLU A 127 -6.14 -3.87 5.07
N LEU A 128 -5.53 -2.86 5.68
CA LEU A 128 -4.42 -3.05 6.62
C LEU A 128 -4.84 -3.83 7.86
N ASP A 129 -6.00 -3.53 8.41
CA ASP A 129 -6.58 -4.22 9.55
C ASP A 129 -6.87 -5.70 9.23
N THR A 130 -7.43 -5.95 8.04
CA THR A 130 -7.77 -7.32 7.60
C THR A 130 -6.55 -8.17 7.27
N VAL A 131 -5.54 -7.58 6.58
CA VAL A 131 -4.34 -8.31 6.13
C VAL A 131 -3.32 -8.43 7.26
N ALA A 132 -3.24 -7.43 8.14
CA ALA A 132 -2.28 -7.32 9.24
C ALA A 132 -0.83 -7.65 8.82
N PRO A 133 -0.28 -6.96 7.78
CA PRO A 133 1.02 -7.30 7.23
C PRO A 133 2.16 -6.97 8.21
N GLU A 134 3.28 -7.70 8.12
CA GLU A 134 4.50 -7.43 8.86
C GLU A 134 5.35 -6.32 8.19
N ALA A 135 5.21 -6.16 6.88
CA ALA A 135 5.89 -5.11 6.11
C ALA A 135 4.92 -4.39 5.15
N ILE A 136 5.08 -3.07 5.03
CA ILE A 136 4.29 -2.22 4.15
C ILE A 136 5.25 -1.44 3.25
N VAL A 137 5.09 -1.56 1.93
CA VAL A 137 5.84 -0.77 0.95
C VAL A 137 4.94 0.30 0.35
N LEU A 138 5.33 1.56 0.52
CA LEU A 138 4.62 2.73 0.02
C LEU A 138 5.25 3.17 -1.31
N LEU A 139 4.57 2.87 -2.42
CA LEU A 139 5.04 3.11 -3.78
C LEU A 139 4.71 4.55 -4.22
N GLY A 140 5.65 5.46 -4.02
CA GLY A 140 5.53 6.87 -4.40
C GLY A 140 5.05 7.79 -3.29
N ALA A 141 5.22 9.11 -3.53
CA ALA A 141 4.96 10.14 -2.53
C ALA A 141 3.49 10.22 -2.08
N THR A 142 2.52 9.96 -2.97
CA THR A 142 1.09 10.01 -2.61
C THR A 142 0.73 8.86 -1.67
N ALA A 143 1.19 7.64 -1.95
CA ALA A 143 1.01 6.49 -1.07
C ALA A 143 1.68 6.73 0.29
N ALA A 144 2.92 7.24 0.30
CA ALA A 144 3.62 7.56 1.53
C ALA A 144 2.86 8.59 2.39
N LYS A 145 2.41 9.69 1.78
CA LYS A 145 1.67 10.74 2.50
C LYS A 145 0.30 10.28 3.01
N SER A 146 -0.33 9.30 2.38
CA SER A 146 -1.63 8.79 2.83
C SER A 146 -1.58 8.13 4.21
N LEU A 147 -0.43 7.61 4.61
CA LEU A 147 -0.23 6.94 5.91
C LEU A 147 0.73 7.71 6.83
N LEU A 148 1.79 8.31 6.29
CA LEU A 148 2.85 8.99 7.06
C LEU A 148 2.60 10.49 7.27
N GLY A 149 1.53 11.02 6.69
CA GLY A 149 1.18 12.45 6.80
C GLY A 149 1.77 13.31 5.69
N ASN A 150 1.18 14.52 5.53
CA ASN A 150 1.47 15.40 4.39
C ASN A 150 2.89 16.01 4.39
N ASP A 151 3.52 16.07 5.54
CA ASP A 151 4.87 16.61 5.69
C ASP A 151 5.96 15.61 5.33
N PHE A 152 5.61 14.35 5.12
CA PHE A 152 6.54 13.31 4.69
C PHE A 152 7.20 13.67 3.34
N ARG A 153 8.52 13.51 3.27
CA ARG A 153 9.34 13.83 2.09
C ARG A 153 10.06 12.56 1.62
N LEU A 154 9.51 11.91 0.59
CA LEU A 154 10.06 10.68 0.02
C LEU A 154 11.55 10.81 -0.36
N THR A 155 11.97 11.94 -0.90
CA THR A 155 13.37 12.19 -1.29
C THR A 155 14.36 12.20 -0.12
N ARG A 156 13.89 12.36 1.11
CA ARG A 156 14.73 12.35 2.32
C ARG A 156 14.74 10.99 3.02
N HIS A 157 13.65 10.24 2.91
CA HIS A 157 13.40 9.03 3.71
C HIS A 157 13.18 7.78 2.84
N ARG A 158 13.59 7.83 1.57
CA ARG A 158 13.49 6.66 0.69
C ARG A 158 14.34 5.51 1.22
N GLY A 159 13.77 4.32 1.27
CA GLY A 159 14.46 3.10 1.67
C GLY A 159 14.71 2.96 3.18
N GLU A 160 14.37 3.99 3.98
CA GLU A 160 14.43 3.89 5.44
C GLU A 160 13.30 3.00 5.97
N ILE A 161 13.62 2.18 6.98
CA ILE A 161 12.62 1.41 7.73
C ILE A 161 12.01 2.35 8.76
N LEU A 162 10.72 2.54 8.65
CA LEU A 162 9.92 3.41 9.53
C LEU A 162 8.91 2.57 10.30
N HIS A 163 8.50 3.05 11.48
CA HIS A 163 7.44 2.47 12.29
C HIS A 163 6.39 3.52 12.60
N VAL A 164 5.11 3.16 12.52
CA VAL A 164 3.98 4.05 12.82
C VAL A 164 3.03 3.36 13.76
N THR A 165 3.12 3.73 15.02
CA THR A 165 2.29 3.15 16.09
C THR A 165 0.81 3.32 15.80
N GLY A 166 0.03 2.26 15.96
CA GLY A 166 -1.42 2.28 15.82
C GLY A 166 -1.91 2.32 14.37
N LEU A 167 -1.05 2.05 13.38
CA LEU A 167 -1.46 1.95 11.98
C LEU A 167 -2.19 0.61 11.71
N VAL A 168 -1.72 -0.46 12.32
CA VAL A 168 -2.36 -1.78 12.32
C VAL A 168 -2.64 -2.14 13.77
N PRO A 169 -3.85 -2.59 14.14
CA PRO A 169 -4.15 -3.03 15.48
C PRO A 169 -3.21 -4.17 15.92
N ASP A 170 -2.74 -4.09 17.16
CA ASP A 170 -1.88 -5.10 17.79
C ASP A 170 -0.60 -5.50 17.03
N ALA A 171 -0.19 -4.69 16.04
CA ALA A 171 1.01 -4.91 15.22
C ALA A 171 1.78 -3.59 14.96
N ASP A 172 3.09 -3.73 14.75
CA ASP A 172 3.99 -2.63 14.39
C ASP A 172 4.75 -3.00 13.11
N PRO A 173 4.09 -2.94 11.93
CA PRO A 173 4.72 -3.31 10.67
C PRO A 173 5.88 -2.38 10.32
N ALA A 174 6.91 -2.93 9.71
CA ALA A 174 7.96 -2.14 9.08
C ALA A 174 7.41 -1.42 7.83
N LEU A 175 7.52 -0.08 7.77
CA LEU A 175 7.12 0.70 6.61
C LEU A 175 8.34 1.15 5.83
N ILE A 176 8.34 0.95 4.51
CA ILE A 176 9.37 1.46 3.62
C ILE A 176 8.71 2.26 2.51
N ALA A 177 9.11 3.54 2.36
CA ALA A 177 8.68 4.38 1.27
C ALA A 177 9.72 4.34 0.13
N THR A 178 9.28 4.05 -1.09
CA THR A 178 10.14 4.00 -2.29
C THR A 178 9.50 4.72 -3.47
N ILE A 179 10.20 4.78 -4.59
CA ILE A 179 9.66 5.38 -5.82
C ILE A 179 8.49 4.56 -6.36
N HIS A 180 7.56 5.24 -7.01
CA HIS A 180 6.50 4.54 -7.75
C HIS A 180 7.10 3.87 -9.01
N PRO A 181 6.73 2.63 -9.37
CA PRO A 181 7.29 1.95 -10.55
C PRO A 181 7.17 2.75 -11.85
N SER A 182 6.15 3.59 -12.00
CA SER A 182 6.03 4.48 -13.15
C SER A 182 7.12 5.56 -13.24
N ALA A 183 7.83 5.85 -12.16
CA ALA A 183 8.96 6.78 -12.19
C ALA A 183 10.13 6.20 -13.00
N VAL A 184 10.36 4.88 -12.92
CA VAL A 184 11.33 4.17 -13.76
C VAL A 184 11.01 4.35 -15.25
N LEU A 185 9.71 4.29 -15.63
CA LEU A 185 9.30 4.47 -17.04
C LEU A 185 9.47 5.90 -17.55
N ARG A 186 9.27 6.90 -16.68
CA ARG A 186 9.32 8.33 -17.04
C ARG A 186 10.69 8.94 -16.88
N GLY A 187 11.58 8.29 -16.16
CA GLY A 187 12.93 8.76 -15.92
C GLY A 187 13.78 8.80 -17.20
N PRO A 188 14.82 9.65 -17.25
CA PRO A 188 15.81 9.66 -18.31
C PRO A 188 16.43 8.27 -18.52
N SER A 189 16.86 7.98 -19.77
CA SER A 189 17.38 6.65 -20.11
C SER A 189 18.65 6.28 -19.34
N ASP A 190 19.48 7.26 -19.03
CA ASP A 190 20.75 7.13 -18.31
C ASP A 190 20.58 6.82 -16.81
N THR A 191 19.50 7.30 -16.18
CA THR A 191 19.23 7.05 -14.74
C THR A 191 18.18 5.97 -14.49
N ARG A 192 17.60 5.40 -15.56
CA ARG A 192 16.51 4.43 -15.45
C ARG A 192 16.91 3.14 -14.75
N GLN A 193 18.13 2.65 -15.05
CA GLN A 193 18.65 1.44 -14.41
C GLN A 193 18.89 1.68 -12.93
N GLU A 194 19.52 2.78 -12.56
CA GLU A 194 19.73 3.15 -11.15
C GLU A 194 18.41 3.26 -10.37
N ALA A 195 17.41 3.90 -10.99
CA ALA A 195 16.07 3.99 -10.37
C ALA A 195 15.42 2.62 -10.17
N PHE A 196 15.60 1.71 -11.14
CA PHE A 196 15.11 0.33 -11.05
C PHE A 196 15.83 -0.46 -9.97
N ASP A 197 17.17 -0.41 -9.94
CA ASP A 197 17.99 -1.12 -8.96
C ASP A 197 17.69 -0.65 -7.53
N GLY A 198 17.50 0.65 -7.36
CA GLY A 198 17.06 1.21 -6.08
C GLY A 198 15.67 0.72 -5.66
N LEU A 199 14.71 0.58 -6.60
CA LEU A 199 13.41 -0.02 -6.29
C LEU A 199 13.56 -1.48 -5.84
N VAL A 200 14.41 -2.26 -6.50
CA VAL A 200 14.72 -3.65 -6.14
C VAL A 200 15.33 -3.73 -4.74
N ALA A 201 16.28 -2.86 -4.42
CA ALA A 201 16.91 -2.81 -3.11
C ALA A 201 15.89 -2.49 -1.99
N ASP A 202 15.03 -1.49 -2.21
CA ASP A 202 14.00 -1.11 -1.25
C ASP A 202 12.99 -2.25 -1.01
N LEU A 203 12.58 -2.98 -2.07
CA LEU A 203 11.71 -4.16 -1.96
C LEU A 203 12.36 -5.30 -1.17
N ARG A 204 13.66 -5.58 -1.42
CA ARG A 204 14.42 -6.59 -0.66
C ARG A 204 14.52 -6.22 0.82
N ALA A 205 14.80 -4.96 1.12
CA ALA A 205 14.87 -4.46 2.49
C ALA A 205 13.54 -4.66 3.23
N ALA A 206 12.41 -4.32 2.58
CA ALA A 206 11.09 -4.57 3.15
C ALA A 206 10.81 -6.07 3.37
N TYR A 207 11.12 -6.91 2.38
CA TYR A 207 10.87 -8.35 2.48
C TYR A 207 11.74 -9.03 3.54
N ALA A 208 12.95 -8.53 3.77
CA ALA A 208 13.83 -9.05 4.81
C ALA A 208 13.24 -8.88 6.22
N THR A 209 12.46 -7.81 6.47
CA THR A 209 11.82 -7.59 7.77
C THR A 209 10.79 -8.67 8.09
N THR A 210 10.09 -9.22 7.08
CA THR A 210 9.10 -10.29 7.28
C THR A 210 9.74 -11.61 7.71
N ARG A 211 10.98 -11.90 7.30
CA ARG A 211 11.69 -13.14 7.66
C ARG A 211 12.22 -13.14 9.09
N THR A 212 12.62 -11.96 9.58
CA THR A 212 13.25 -11.82 10.90
C THR A 212 12.25 -12.09 12.04
N VAL A 213 10.98 -11.70 11.88
CA VAL A 213 9.94 -11.94 12.89
C VAL A 213 9.64 -13.43 13.05
N SER A 214 9.72 -14.24 11.98
CA SER A 214 9.47 -15.69 12.02
C SER A 214 10.53 -16.47 12.81
N SER A 215 11.77 -15.97 12.90
CA SER A 215 12.86 -16.61 13.64
C SER A 215 12.89 -16.26 15.12
N ALA A 216 12.30 -15.15 15.53
CA ALA A 216 12.24 -14.73 16.95
C ALA A 216 11.13 -15.45 17.76
N GLY A 217 10.13 -16.04 17.09
CA GLY A 217 9.00 -16.74 17.71
C GLY A 217 9.30 -18.15 18.22
N SER A 218 10.54 -18.70 18.00
CA SER A 218 10.88 -20.07 18.42
C SER A 218 11.90 -20.17 19.57
N ALA A 219 12.29 -19.06 20.20
CA ALA A 219 13.27 -19.06 21.29
C ALA A 219 12.63 -18.65 22.63
N GLY A 220 12.23 -19.66 23.43
CA GLY A 220 12.28 -19.60 24.89
C GLY A 220 11.03 -19.16 25.65
N SER A 221 10.19 -20.13 25.99
CA SER A 221 9.36 -20.07 27.18
C SER A 221 10.23 -20.04 28.44
N GLY A 222 10.66 -18.85 28.85
CA GLY A 222 11.24 -18.61 30.17
C GLY A 222 10.16 -18.05 31.09
N THR A 223 9.60 -18.90 31.94
CA THR A 223 8.66 -18.53 33.00
C THR A 223 9.35 -17.57 33.97
N PHE A 224 8.99 -16.28 33.94
CA PHE A 224 9.38 -15.31 34.95
C PHE A 224 8.29 -15.27 36.02
N MET A 225 8.56 -15.85 37.21
CA MET A 225 7.73 -15.67 38.41
C MET A 225 8.06 -14.31 39.05
N PRO A 226 7.09 -13.45 39.37
CA PRO A 226 7.35 -12.24 40.13
C PRO A 226 7.59 -12.56 41.61
N ALA A 227 8.67 -12.01 42.18
CA ALA A 227 8.99 -12.06 43.57
C ALA A 227 7.97 -11.29 44.44
N GLU A 228 7.43 -11.93 45.45
CA GLU A 228 6.55 -11.34 46.47
C GLU A 228 7.25 -10.21 47.25
N ARG A 229 6.60 -9.05 47.35
CA ARG A 229 7.02 -7.97 48.24
C ARG A 229 6.56 -8.24 49.68
N PRO A 230 7.41 -8.11 50.71
CA PRO A 230 6.98 -8.24 52.08
C PRO A 230 6.19 -7.02 52.55
N VAL A 231 5.04 -7.26 53.18
CA VAL A 231 4.22 -6.29 53.88
C VAL A 231 4.96 -5.80 55.11
N ARG A 232 5.20 -4.50 55.23
CA ARG A 232 5.61 -3.87 56.49
C ARG A 232 4.36 -3.38 57.26
N ARG A 233 4.34 -3.77 58.54
CA ARG A 233 3.40 -3.24 59.54
C ARG A 233 3.71 -1.79 59.88
#